data_ef77a540622fc528a3865e13b815ef00
#
_entry.id   ef77a540622fc528a3865e13b815ef00
#
_cell.length_a   1.000
_cell.length_b   1.000
_cell.length_c   1.000
_cell.angle_alpha   90.00
_cell.angle_beta   90.00
_cell.angle_gamma   90.00
#
_symmetry.space_group_name_H-M   'P 1'
#
loop_
_entity.id
_entity.type
_entity.pdbx_description
1 polymer ?
#
loop_
_entity_poly.entity_id
_entity_poly.type
_entity_poly.pdbx_seq_one_letter_code
_entity_poly.pdbx_strand_id
1 'polypeptide(L)'
;DDAAIAGAVTLVARKGGQAHVRAYGMADRASGTPMRVDTIFRIASMTKPITSVGIMMMREEGLLALDDPASDYLPELEDREVLVSVDTATSSVVTRPASRPITIRDLLRHTSGIAYGFSSHEAQALSRYAGIAPRAQPILHDPGSRWTYGMGTAFLGWIIEEISGQSLSE
;
A
#
# COMPACT_ATOMS: atom_id res chain seq x y z
N ASP A 1 -3.78 -23.53 -27.79
CA ASP A 1 -2.76 -22.64 -27.19
C ASP A 1 -3.29 -22.12 -25.87
N ASP A 2 -3.01 -22.90 -24.81
CA ASP A 2 -3.47 -22.61 -23.43
C ASP A 2 -2.51 -21.60 -22.74
N ALA A 3 -2.12 -20.52 -23.44
CA ALA A 3 -1.26 -19.51 -22.86
C ALA A 3 -1.95 -18.85 -21.65
N ALA A 4 -1.50 -19.19 -20.45
CA ALA A 4 -2.02 -18.67 -19.18
C ALA A 4 -1.88 -17.14 -19.06
N ILE A 5 -0.91 -16.54 -19.79
CA ILE A 5 -0.69 -15.09 -19.87
C ILE A 5 -0.74 -14.61 -21.33
N ALA A 6 -1.15 -13.36 -21.52
CA ALA A 6 -1.23 -12.77 -22.89
C ALA A 6 0.16 -12.57 -23.48
N GLY A 7 1.09 -12.08 -22.69
CA GLY A 7 2.46 -11.80 -23.06
C GLY A 7 3.31 -11.42 -21.86
N ALA A 8 4.59 -11.24 -22.08
CA ALA A 8 5.56 -10.88 -21.06
C ALA A 8 6.75 -10.11 -21.63
N VAL A 9 7.37 -9.30 -20.80
CA VAL A 9 8.74 -8.80 -21.04
C VAL A 9 9.65 -9.39 -19.97
N THR A 10 10.76 -9.97 -20.40
CA THR A 10 11.79 -10.52 -19.49
C THR A 10 13.05 -9.68 -19.58
N LEU A 11 13.68 -9.42 -18.44
CA LEU A 11 14.94 -8.71 -18.34
C LEU A 11 15.84 -9.40 -17.33
N VAL A 12 17.10 -9.59 -17.71
CA VAL A 12 18.16 -10.03 -16.81
C VAL A 12 19.31 -9.04 -16.89
N ALA A 13 19.68 -8.48 -15.72
CA ALA A 13 20.80 -7.56 -15.60
C ALA A 13 21.82 -8.09 -14.58
N ARG A 14 23.12 -7.82 -14.82
CA ARG A 14 24.21 -8.18 -13.90
C ARG A 14 25.31 -7.13 -13.94
N LYS A 15 25.76 -6.68 -12.79
CA LYS A 15 26.86 -5.70 -12.65
C LYS A 15 26.64 -4.43 -13.49
N GLY A 16 25.38 -3.92 -13.50
CA GLY A 16 25.01 -2.74 -14.27
C GLY A 16 24.86 -2.96 -15.78
N GLY A 17 25.19 -4.15 -16.28
CA GLY A 17 25.02 -4.52 -17.69
C GLY A 17 23.74 -5.34 -17.92
N GLN A 18 23.05 -5.08 -19.03
CA GLN A 18 21.88 -5.82 -19.47
C GLN A 18 22.32 -7.09 -20.20
N ALA A 19 22.08 -8.25 -19.61
CA ALA A 19 22.45 -9.55 -20.19
C ALA A 19 21.36 -10.11 -21.12
N HIS A 20 20.08 -9.77 -20.86
CA HIS A 20 18.95 -10.24 -21.64
C HIS A 20 17.79 -9.26 -21.52
N VAL A 21 17.10 -8.96 -22.63
CA VAL A 21 15.76 -8.35 -22.65
C VAL A 21 14.99 -8.90 -23.82
N ARG A 22 13.75 -9.37 -23.61
CA ARG A 22 12.88 -9.85 -24.68
C ARG A 22 11.42 -9.63 -24.33
N ALA A 23 10.62 -9.36 -25.37
CA ALA A 23 9.16 -9.34 -25.33
C ALA A 23 8.61 -10.60 -25.98
N TYR A 24 7.53 -11.14 -25.44
CA TYR A 24 6.83 -12.33 -25.91
C TYR A 24 5.33 -12.11 -25.92
N GLY A 25 4.64 -12.65 -26.91
CA GLY A 25 3.19 -12.64 -27.00
C GLY A 25 2.60 -11.25 -27.29
N MET A 26 1.43 -10.99 -26.71
CA MET A 26 0.63 -9.80 -26.97
C MET A 26 0.54 -8.90 -25.75
N ALA A 27 0.59 -7.58 -25.95
CA ALA A 27 0.21 -6.60 -24.94
C ALA A 27 -1.32 -6.58 -24.75
N ASP A 28 -2.06 -6.75 -25.84
CA ASP A 28 -3.51 -6.87 -25.83
C ASP A 28 -3.95 -7.89 -26.88
N ARG A 29 -4.63 -8.95 -26.43
CA ARG A 29 -5.15 -10.01 -27.31
C ARG A 29 -6.35 -9.54 -28.14
N ALA A 30 -7.19 -8.67 -27.60
CA ALA A 30 -8.41 -8.24 -28.25
C ALA A 30 -8.12 -7.37 -29.49
N SER A 31 -7.14 -6.47 -29.36
CA SER A 31 -6.69 -5.62 -30.46
C SER A 31 -5.59 -6.24 -31.33
N GLY A 32 -5.01 -7.39 -30.92
CA GLY A 32 -3.87 -7.99 -31.59
C GLY A 32 -2.57 -7.20 -31.42
N THR A 33 -2.47 -6.32 -30.42
CA THR A 33 -1.29 -5.48 -30.19
C THR A 33 -0.15 -6.34 -29.65
N PRO A 34 1.02 -6.41 -30.33
CA PRO A 34 2.15 -7.23 -29.89
C PRO A 34 2.80 -6.63 -28.64
N MET A 35 3.37 -7.52 -27.80
CA MET A 35 4.20 -7.10 -26.68
C MET A 35 5.51 -6.50 -27.19
N ARG A 36 5.94 -5.42 -26.57
CA ARG A 36 7.21 -4.74 -26.87
C ARG A 36 8.00 -4.53 -25.59
N VAL A 37 9.32 -4.35 -25.69
CA VAL A 37 10.19 -4.11 -24.52
C VAL A 37 9.90 -2.77 -23.83
N ASP A 38 9.30 -1.83 -24.55
CA ASP A 38 8.88 -0.52 -24.07
C ASP A 38 7.37 -0.46 -23.72
N THR A 39 6.67 -1.59 -23.66
CA THR A 39 5.28 -1.66 -23.24
C THR A 39 5.15 -1.18 -21.78
N ILE A 40 4.17 -0.31 -21.55
CA ILE A 40 3.89 0.21 -20.19
C ILE A 40 3.07 -0.81 -19.41
N PHE A 41 3.52 -1.13 -18.21
CA PHE A 41 2.87 -2.05 -17.28
C PHE A 41 2.31 -1.32 -16.06
N ARG A 42 1.15 -1.76 -15.59
CA ARG A 42 0.67 -1.40 -14.24
C ARG A 42 1.45 -2.23 -13.23
N ILE A 43 2.36 -1.59 -12.50
CA ILE A 43 3.29 -2.28 -11.60
C ILE A 43 2.69 -2.61 -10.23
N ALA A 44 1.45 -2.19 -9.96
CA ALA A 44 0.73 -2.49 -8.72
C ALA A 44 1.61 -2.25 -7.46
N SER A 45 1.80 -3.27 -6.64
CA SER A 45 2.55 -3.15 -5.37
C SER A 45 4.05 -2.91 -5.53
N MET A 46 4.60 -3.02 -6.73
CA MET A 46 5.98 -2.57 -7.01
C MET A 46 6.13 -1.04 -6.95
N THR A 47 5.02 -0.30 -6.89
CA THR A 47 5.01 1.14 -6.57
C THR A 47 5.50 1.42 -5.13
N LYS A 48 5.31 0.48 -4.20
CA LYS A 48 5.64 0.68 -2.77
C LYS A 48 7.10 1.04 -2.50
N PRO A 49 8.10 0.35 -3.09
CA PRO A 49 9.50 0.77 -2.95
C PRO A 49 9.74 2.20 -3.41
N ILE A 50 9.10 2.64 -4.50
CA ILE A 50 9.27 4.00 -5.05
C ILE A 50 8.74 5.03 -4.05
N THR A 51 7.51 4.85 -3.55
CA THR A 51 6.94 5.70 -2.49
C THR A 51 7.79 5.70 -1.22
N SER A 52 8.33 4.54 -0.83
CA SER A 52 9.20 4.43 0.35
C SER A 52 10.51 5.20 0.16
N VAL A 53 11.07 5.23 -1.05
CA VAL A 53 12.23 6.08 -1.37
C VAL A 53 11.87 7.55 -1.22
N GLY A 54 10.70 8.01 -1.70
CA GLY A 54 10.23 9.37 -1.49
C GLY A 54 10.19 9.78 -0.01
N ILE A 55 9.65 8.93 0.86
CA ILE A 55 9.68 9.14 2.32
C ILE A 55 11.12 9.23 2.86
N MET A 56 12.02 8.36 2.38
CA MET A 56 13.42 8.39 2.84
C MET A 56 14.16 9.64 2.37
N MET A 57 13.84 10.17 1.19
CA MET A 57 14.36 11.45 0.72
C MET A 57 13.89 12.60 1.63
N MET A 58 12.60 12.66 1.96
CA MET A 58 12.07 13.67 2.89
C MET A 58 12.71 13.58 4.27
N ARG A 59 12.99 12.36 4.76
CA ARG A 59 13.72 12.14 6.00
C ARG A 59 15.15 12.69 5.91
N GLU A 60 15.86 12.47 4.81
CA GLU A 60 17.22 12.99 4.60
C GLU A 60 17.25 14.53 4.56
N GLU A 61 16.19 15.14 4.04
CA GLU A 61 15.99 16.59 4.03
C GLU A 61 15.53 17.16 5.38
N GLY A 62 15.25 16.29 6.37
CA GLY A 62 14.81 16.70 7.71
C GLY A 62 13.36 17.17 7.78
N LEU A 63 12.54 16.85 6.77
CA LEU A 63 11.12 17.21 6.70
C LEU A 63 10.23 16.30 7.55
N LEU A 64 10.70 15.11 7.89
CA LEU A 64 10.03 14.15 8.78
C LEU A 64 11.06 13.26 9.49
N ALA A 65 10.65 12.64 10.60
CA ALA A 65 11.37 11.53 11.22
C ALA A 65 10.55 10.24 11.15
N LEU A 66 11.24 9.07 11.16
CA LEU A 66 10.54 7.78 11.04
C LEU A 66 9.65 7.47 12.24
N ASP A 67 9.97 8.03 13.40
CA ASP A 67 9.24 7.81 14.64
C ASP A 67 8.20 8.90 14.94
N ASP A 68 8.03 9.89 14.02
CA ASP A 68 6.95 10.86 14.12
C ASP A 68 5.60 10.16 14.04
N PRO A 69 4.61 10.63 14.81
CA PRO A 69 3.21 10.23 14.59
C PRO A 69 2.78 10.56 13.17
N ALA A 70 2.22 9.60 12.47
CA ALA A 70 1.71 9.84 11.11
C ALA A 70 0.54 10.85 11.10
N SER A 71 -0.12 11.06 12.23
CA SER A 71 -1.16 12.07 12.45
C SER A 71 -0.65 13.50 12.38
N ASP A 72 0.66 13.74 12.58
CA ASP A 72 1.24 15.07 12.41
C ASP A 72 1.13 15.57 10.98
N TYR A 73 1.03 14.66 10.02
CA TYR A 73 0.90 14.92 8.58
C TYR A 73 -0.51 14.62 8.05
N LEU A 74 -1.17 13.61 8.59
CA LEU A 74 -2.52 13.19 8.20
C LEU A 74 -3.42 13.09 9.44
N PRO A 75 -4.18 14.16 9.78
CA PRO A 75 -5.01 14.20 11.00
C PRO A 75 -5.99 13.03 11.14
N GLU A 76 -6.44 12.43 10.04
CA GLU A 76 -7.31 11.25 10.10
C GLU A 76 -6.66 10.00 10.69
N LEU A 77 -5.37 10.01 10.95
CA LEU A 77 -4.65 8.95 11.66
C LEU A 77 -4.56 9.18 13.17
N GLU A 78 -5.06 10.32 13.66
CA GLU A 78 -5.17 10.60 15.09
C GLU A 78 -6.22 9.68 15.72
N ASP A 79 -6.01 9.31 16.99
CA ASP A 79 -6.93 8.53 17.82
C ASP A 79 -7.50 7.27 17.14
N ARG A 80 -6.68 6.57 16.36
CA ARG A 80 -7.11 5.32 15.71
C ARG A 80 -7.51 4.28 16.74
N GLU A 81 -8.62 3.62 16.44
CA GLU A 81 -9.13 2.53 17.26
C GLU A 81 -8.72 1.18 16.71
N VAL A 82 -8.48 0.23 17.60
CA VAL A 82 -8.21 -1.18 17.29
C VAL A 82 -9.51 -1.95 17.25
N LEU A 83 -9.73 -2.73 16.20
CA LEU A 83 -10.86 -3.65 16.10
C LEU A 83 -10.74 -4.75 17.18
N VAL A 84 -11.81 -4.91 17.97
CA VAL A 84 -11.98 -6.02 18.93
C VAL A 84 -12.80 -7.12 18.28
N SER A 85 -13.94 -6.78 17.69
CA SER A 85 -14.81 -7.73 16.99
C SER A 85 -15.68 -7.05 15.95
N VAL A 86 -16.10 -7.82 14.95
CA VAL A 86 -17.15 -7.45 14.00
C VAL A 86 -18.18 -8.58 13.95
N ASP A 87 -19.43 -8.26 14.21
CA ASP A 87 -20.55 -9.18 14.07
C ASP A 87 -21.16 -9.00 12.68
N THR A 88 -21.00 -10.02 11.84
CA THR A 88 -21.48 -9.97 10.45
C THR A 88 -23.00 -10.14 10.31
N ALA A 89 -23.68 -10.60 11.35
CA ALA A 89 -25.14 -10.75 11.36
C ALA A 89 -25.84 -9.43 11.72
N THR A 90 -25.26 -8.68 12.66
CA THR A 90 -25.84 -7.40 13.15
C THR A 90 -25.13 -6.17 12.59
N SER A 91 -24.02 -6.35 11.87
CA SER A 91 -23.12 -5.28 11.41
C SER A 91 -22.52 -4.45 12.56
N SER A 92 -22.51 -4.98 13.78
CA SER A 92 -21.94 -4.31 14.94
C SER A 92 -20.43 -4.40 14.93
N VAL A 93 -19.75 -3.28 15.21
CA VAL A 93 -18.30 -3.18 15.32
C VAL A 93 -17.95 -2.73 16.73
N VAL A 94 -17.09 -3.50 17.40
CA VAL A 94 -16.55 -3.15 18.72
C VAL A 94 -15.08 -2.81 18.57
N THR A 95 -14.68 -1.67 19.09
CA THR A 95 -13.32 -1.14 19.04
C THR A 95 -12.82 -0.76 20.42
N ARG A 96 -11.54 -0.51 20.53
CA ARG A 96 -10.86 0.11 21.66
C ARG A 96 -9.80 1.07 21.18
N PRO A 97 -9.36 2.04 21.99
CA PRO A 97 -8.23 2.90 21.64
C PRO A 97 -6.96 2.08 21.33
N ALA A 98 -6.16 2.55 20.39
CA ALA A 98 -4.83 2.02 20.15
C ALA A 98 -3.88 2.36 21.33
N SER A 99 -2.91 1.51 21.60
CA SER A 99 -1.97 1.69 22.71
C SER A 99 -0.98 2.85 22.49
N ARG A 100 -0.81 3.29 21.26
CA ARG A 100 0.02 4.43 20.84
C ARG A 100 -0.37 4.90 19.44
N PRO A 101 0.06 6.10 19.03
CA PRO A 101 -0.08 6.55 17.64
C PRO A 101 0.63 5.63 16.63
N ILE A 102 0.14 5.63 15.40
CA ILE A 102 0.82 5.04 14.25
C ILE A 102 1.99 5.96 13.85
N THR A 103 3.17 5.39 13.63
CA THR A 103 4.33 6.15 13.16
C THR A 103 4.58 5.96 11.65
N ILE A 104 5.39 6.85 11.04
CA ILE A 104 5.88 6.69 9.67
C ILE A 104 6.56 5.31 9.50
N ARG A 105 7.34 4.89 10.51
CA ARG A 105 8.00 3.57 10.55
C ARG A 105 7.00 2.42 10.49
N ASP A 106 5.88 2.52 11.18
CA ASP A 106 4.83 1.48 11.16
C ASP A 106 4.21 1.35 9.78
N LEU A 107 3.95 2.46 9.09
CA LEU A 107 3.42 2.47 7.73
C LEU A 107 4.40 1.82 6.74
N LEU A 108 5.70 2.16 6.81
CA LEU A 108 6.76 1.58 5.97
C LEU A 108 6.91 0.07 6.17
N ARG A 109 6.80 -0.41 7.42
CA ARG A 109 7.05 -1.80 7.80
C ARG A 109 5.82 -2.71 7.74
N HIS A 110 4.65 -2.17 7.40
CA HIS A 110 3.37 -2.88 7.51
C HIS A 110 3.06 -3.37 8.94
N THR A 111 3.39 -2.57 9.94
CA THR A 111 3.10 -2.85 11.36
C THR A 111 2.08 -1.89 11.97
N SER A 112 1.44 -1.06 11.15
CA SER A 112 0.43 -0.09 11.60
C SER A 112 -0.91 -0.71 12.00
N GLY A 113 -1.19 -1.93 11.59
CA GLY A 113 -2.52 -2.56 11.75
C GLY A 113 -3.52 -2.21 10.65
N ILE A 114 -3.19 -1.30 9.74
CA ILE A 114 -4.02 -0.98 8.56
C ILE A 114 -3.90 -2.13 7.57
N ALA A 115 -5.02 -2.72 7.16
CA ALA A 115 -5.07 -3.90 6.29
C ALA A 115 -5.73 -3.62 4.94
N TYR A 116 -5.56 -4.54 4.00
CA TYR A 116 -6.42 -4.66 2.82
C TYR A 116 -7.53 -5.68 3.06
N GLY A 117 -8.73 -5.42 2.52
CA GLY A 117 -9.83 -6.38 2.60
C GLY A 117 -9.54 -7.75 1.95
N PHE A 118 -8.64 -7.80 0.96
CA PHE A 118 -8.24 -9.07 0.33
C PHE A 118 -7.17 -9.84 1.15
N SER A 119 -6.51 -9.19 2.10
CA SER A 119 -5.48 -9.81 2.94
C SER A 119 -5.93 -10.09 4.38
N SER A 120 -7.15 -9.68 4.74
CA SER A 120 -7.75 -9.88 6.07
C SER A 120 -9.25 -10.08 5.98
N HIS A 121 -9.73 -11.14 6.63
CA HIS A 121 -11.17 -11.40 6.74
C HIS A 121 -11.90 -10.31 7.54
N GLU A 122 -11.26 -9.78 8.58
CA GLU A 122 -11.81 -8.72 9.42
C GLU A 122 -11.96 -7.42 8.61
N ALA A 123 -10.93 -7.00 7.87
CA ALA A 123 -10.99 -5.81 7.02
C ALA A 123 -12.02 -5.99 5.87
N GLN A 124 -12.15 -7.20 5.33
CA GLN A 124 -13.21 -7.52 4.37
C GLN A 124 -14.59 -7.42 5.00
N ALA A 125 -14.76 -7.94 6.22
CA ALA A 125 -16.01 -7.87 6.94
C ALA A 125 -16.44 -6.43 7.26
N LEU A 126 -15.50 -5.57 7.66
CA LEU A 126 -15.76 -4.15 7.90
C LEU A 126 -16.29 -3.44 6.64
N SER A 127 -15.68 -3.70 5.49
CA SER A 127 -16.17 -3.13 4.22
C SER A 127 -17.52 -3.70 3.81
N ARG A 128 -17.69 -5.03 3.89
CA ARG A 128 -18.83 -5.73 3.30
C ARG A 128 -20.09 -5.65 4.16
N TYR A 129 -19.94 -5.74 5.48
CA TYR A 129 -21.06 -5.84 6.40
C TYR A 129 -21.32 -4.56 7.19
N ALA A 130 -20.27 -3.83 7.59
CA ALA A 130 -20.42 -2.57 8.32
C ALA A 130 -20.37 -1.33 7.39
N GLY A 131 -20.07 -1.51 6.10
CA GLY A 131 -20.04 -0.41 5.12
C GLY A 131 -18.90 0.60 5.34
N ILE A 132 -17.89 0.25 6.16
CA ILE A 132 -16.80 1.17 6.50
C ILE A 132 -15.77 1.17 5.37
N ALA A 133 -15.54 2.34 4.78
CA ALA A 133 -14.54 2.52 3.73
C ALA A 133 -13.13 2.15 4.23
N PRO A 134 -12.28 1.53 3.40
CA PRO A 134 -10.96 1.02 3.83
C PRO A 134 -10.08 2.05 4.56
N ARG A 135 -10.11 3.32 4.12
CA ARG A 135 -9.35 4.42 4.75
C ARG A 135 -9.83 4.75 6.17
N ALA A 136 -11.11 4.53 6.45
CA ALA A 136 -11.75 4.85 7.74
C ALA A 136 -11.86 3.65 8.69
N GLN A 137 -11.44 2.45 8.27
CA GLN A 137 -11.53 1.25 9.10
C GLN A 137 -10.67 1.37 10.36
N PRO A 138 -11.13 0.79 11.49
CA PRO A 138 -10.24 0.58 12.64
C PRO A 138 -9.05 -0.28 12.24
N ILE A 139 -7.93 -0.11 12.92
CA ILE A 139 -6.75 -0.95 12.72
C ILE A 139 -6.96 -2.33 13.34
N LEU A 140 -6.32 -3.37 12.82
CA LEU A 140 -6.56 -4.74 13.26
C LEU A 140 -5.80 -5.16 14.52
N HIS A 141 -4.81 -4.39 14.92
CA HIS A 141 -3.98 -4.63 16.10
C HIS A 141 -3.23 -3.35 16.49
N ASP A 142 -2.69 -3.31 17.69
CA ASP A 142 -1.85 -2.19 18.11
C ASP A 142 -0.66 -1.98 17.19
N PRO A 143 -0.31 -0.71 16.88
CA PRO A 143 0.84 -0.39 16.05
C PRO A 143 2.13 -1.02 16.59
N GLY A 144 2.90 -1.64 15.70
CA GLY A 144 4.15 -2.32 16.02
C GLY A 144 4.01 -3.75 16.56
N SER A 145 2.82 -4.20 16.95
CA SER A 145 2.64 -5.51 17.60
C SER A 145 2.72 -6.70 16.64
N ARG A 146 2.37 -6.47 15.36
CA ARG A 146 2.27 -7.54 14.36
C ARG A 146 2.50 -6.98 12.95
N TRP A 147 2.97 -7.81 12.03
CA TRP A 147 3.01 -7.49 10.61
C TRP A 147 1.65 -7.78 9.95
N THR A 148 1.12 -6.82 9.22
CA THR A 148 -0.13 -6.97 8.44
C THR A 148 -0.01 -6.18 7.15
N TYR A 149 0.05 -6.90 6.03
CA TYR A 149 0.11 -6.26 4.72
C TYR A 149 -1.15 -5.44 4.44
N GLY A 150 -0.96 -4.15 4.14
CA GLY A 150 -2.10 -3.25 3.97
C GLY A 150 -1.77 -1.94 3.28
N MET A 151 -2.67 -0.97 3.45
CA MET A 151 -2.65 0.33 2.79
C MET A 151 -1.59 1.31 3.33
N GLY A 152 -0.71 0.90 4.25
CA GLY A 152 0.29 1.81 4.85
C GLY A 152 1.02 2.67 3.82
N THR A 153 1.44 2.09 2.69
CA THR A 153 2.14 2.84 1.65
C THR A 153 1.24 3.85 0.90
N ALA A 154 -0.08 3.65 0.85
CA ALA A 154 -0.97 4.67 0.30
C ALA A 154 -1.00 5.91 1.22
N PHE A 155 -1.04 5.71 2.55
CA PHE A 155 -0.91 6.80 3.51
C PHE A 155 0.44 7.50 3.40
N LEU A 156 1.54 6.77 3.18
CA LEU A 156 2.85 7.39 2.92
C LEU A 156 2.82 8.25 1.65
N GLY A 157 2.11 7.83 0.62
CA GLY A 157 1.91 8.63 -0.57
C GLY A 157 1.20 9.95 -0.27
N TRP A 158 0.10 9.94 0.49
CA TRP A 158 -0.59 11.16 0.91
C TRP A 158 0.26 12.05 1.81
N ILE A 159 1.13 11.48 2.65
CA ILE A 159 2.10 12.26 3.44
C ILE A 159 3.11 12.96 2.52
N ILE A 160 3.58 12.30 1.46
CA ILE A 160 4.44 12.94 0.46
C ILE A 160 3.72 14.13 -0.19
N GLU A 161 2.47 13.95 -0.61
CA GLU A 161 1.66 15.02 -1.21
C GLU A 161 1.47 16.18 -0.24
N GLU A 162 1.19 15.91 1.04
CA GLU A 162 0.98 16.92 2.07
C GLU A 162 2.26 17.75 2.32
N ILE A 163 3.41 17.11 2.45
CA ILE A 163 4.69 17.78 2.72
C ILE A 163 5.20 18.54 1.49
N SER A 164 5.09 17.96 0.30
CA SER A 164 5.62 18.54 -0.94
C SER A 164 4.70 19.59 -1.56
N GLY A 165 3.40 19.51 -1.28
CA GLY A 165 2.38 20.29 -2.00
C GLY A 165 2.17 19.85 -3.45
N GLN A 166 2.73 18.72 -3.87
CA GLN A 166 2.65 18.15 -5.22
C GLN A 166 1.91 16.80 -5.20
N SER A 167 1.23 16.47 -6.29
CA SER A 167 0.64 15.14 -6.42
C SER A 167 1.71 14.08 -6.70
N LEU A 168 1.43 12.82 -6.33
CA LEU A 168 2.35 11.69 -6.62
C LEU A 168 2.57 11.45 -8.12
N SER A 169 1.79 12.07 -8.99
CA SER A 169 1.95 11.99 -10.45
C SER A 169 2.93 13.01 -11.02
N GLU A 170 3.36 13.97 -10.22
CA GLU A 170 4.35 15.01 -10.54
C GLU A 170 5.74 14.61 -10.07
#